data_2ee9a5209bcd03ecd55c9a6fd19a0eec
#
_entry.id   2ee9a5209bcd03ecd55c9a6fd19a0eec
#
_cell.length_a   1.000
_cell.length_b   1.000
_cell.length_c   1.000
_cell.angle_alpha   90.00
_cell.angle_beta   90.00
_cell.angle_gamma   90.00
#
_symmetry.space_group_name_H-M   'P 1'
#
loop_
_entity.id
_entity.type
_entity.pdbx_description
1 polymer ?
#
loop_
_entity_poly.entity_id
_entity_poly.type
_entity_poly.pdbx_seq_one_letter_code
_entity_poly.pdbx_strand_id
1 'polypeptide(L)'
;KLKVSLPFLSRKKAEFGMGIARMEDRYFQTNIIDFSETKHDKSTYSIFGGSIVLEGSTLNARQFATQGSREKMAAQIFTGTEHFRSGASKVTKDTPEPYKKVQSWLQVSYQNETYHKVSPKFTLGAYLEAYYSSRNFSNNYTATLMQAGEFTPTAHSKVTYNEAFRANQYAGVGAMPIYQLSESFQLRGEFYGFVPIFPIKKDEYGQAYYGKAFTKFEYLGEISLVFQLSFGSISAYVNHYSSPSNDWNVGLTLGWQLFNSRFIE
;
A
#
# COMPACT_ATOMS: atom_id res chain seq x y z
N LYS A 1 -6.74 18.31 7.98
CA LYS A 1 -6.26 18.25 6.61
C LYS A 1 -7.08 19.19 5.74
N LEU A 2 -6.44 20.09 5.01
CA LEU A 2 -7.05 20.97 4.01
C LEU A 2 -6.69 20.45 2.63
N LYS A 3 -7.65 20.45 1.68
CA LYS A 3 -7.44 20.05 0.29
C LYS A 3 -8.18 20.99 -0.64
N VAL A 4 -7.53 21.36 -1.74
CA VAL A 4 -8.11 22.11 -2.84
C VAL A 4 -7.91 21.31 -4.11
N SER A 5 -8.98 21.02 -4.83
CA SER A 5 -8.94 20.28 -6.07
C SER A 5 -9.37 21.19 -7.23
N LEU A 6 -8.56 21.20 -8.27
CA LEU A 6 -8.81 21.99 -9.47
C LEU A 6 -8.89 21.04 -10.68
N PRO A 7 -9.81 21.27 -11.62
CA PRO A 7 -9.80 20.55 -12.89
C PRO A 7 -8.51 20.91 -13.66
N PHE A 8 -7.86 19.89 -14.21
CA PHE A 8 -6.63 20.02 -14.96
C PHE A 8 -6.70 19.18 -16.23
N LEU A 9 -7.15 19.64 -17.31
CA LEU A 9 -7.57 18.91 -18.51
C LEU A 9 -8.91 18.17 -18.35
N SER A 10 -9.51 17.77 -19.47
CA SER A 10 -10.70 16.92 -19.46
C SER A 10 -10.38 15.59 -18.77
N ARG A 11 -11.12 15.22 -17.73
CA ARG A 11 -10.98 13.98 -16.96
C ARG A 11 -9.71 13.86 -16.08
N LYS A 12 -8.94 14.96 -15.88
CA LYS A 12 -7.83 15.01 -14.92
C LYS A 12 -8.08 16.12 -13.90
N LYS A 13 -7.63 15.89 -12.67
CA LYS A 13 -7.64 16.87 -11.57
C LYS A 13 -6.26 17.01 -10.97
N ALA A 14 -5.96 18.22 -10.51
CA ALA A 14 -4.84 18.50 -9.62
C ALA A 14 -5.38 18.78 -8.21
N GLU A 15 -4.85 18.10 -7.22
CA GLU A 15 -5.20 18.28 -5.81
C GLU A 15 -3.99 18.80 -5.05
N PHE A 16 -4.15 19.92 -4.36
CA PHE A 16 -3.16 20.49 -3.44
C PHE A 16 -3.64 20.25 -2.02
N GLY A 17 -2.79 19.70 -1.19
CA GLY A 17 -3.15 19.36 0.18
C GLY A 17 -2.11 19.83 1.18
N MET A 18 -2.54 20.18 2.39
CA MET A 18 -1.69 20.35 3.56
C MET A 18 -2.38 19.76 4.77
N GLY A 19 -1.61 19.35 5.77
CA GLY A 19 -2.21 18.79 6.96
C GLY A 19 -1.22 18.47 8.05
N ILE A 20 -1.80 18.29 9.24
CA ILE A 20 -1.12 17.75 10.41
C ILE A 20 -1.71 16.38 10.72
N ALA A 21 -0.86 15.48 11.21
CA ALA A 21 -1.29 14.16 11.68
C ALA A 21 -0.53 13.80 12.95
N ARG A 22 -1.19 13.07 13.83
CA ARG A 22 -0.56 12.37 14.94
C ARG A 22 -0.92 10.89 14.82
N MET A 23 0.08 10.05 14.79
CA MET A 23 -0.06 8.59 14.68
C MET A 23 0.65 7.93 15.86
N GLU A 24 0.15 6.80 16.29
CA GLU A 24 0.72 6.00 17.35
C GLU A 24 0.73 4.54 16.92
N ASP A 25 1.94 3.98 16.81
CA ASP A 25 2.15 2.58 16.51
C ASP A 25 2.53 1.83 17.79
N ARG A 26 1.87 0.71 18.02
CA ARG A 26 2.16 -0.22 19.12
C ARG A 26 2.46 -1.57 18.52
N TYR A 27 3.63 -2.12 18.82
CA TYR A 27 4.09 -3.35 18.22
C TYR A 27 5.03 -4.11 19.14
N PHE A 28 5.13 -5.42 18.94
CA PHE A 28 6.19 -6.23 19.50
C PHE A 28 7.29 -6.41 18.47
N GLN A 29 8.54 -6.37 18.91
CA GLN A 29 9.66 -6.71 18.04
C GLN A 29 9.64 -8.21 17.76
N THR A 30 9.94 -8.63 16.53
CA THR A 30 9.83 -10.02 16.06
C THR A 30 10.78 -11.01 16.72
N ASN A 31 11.68 -10.57 17.59
CA ASN A 31 12.61 -11.40 18.37
C ASN A 31 12.17 -11.63 19.81
N ILE A 32 10.99 -11.15 20.22
CA ILE A 32 10.46 -11.39 21.56
C ILE A 32 9.75 -12.74 21.57
N ILE A 33 10.26 -13.68 22.40
CA ILE A 33 9.71 -15.04 22.53
C ILE A 33 8.68 -15.10 23.67
N ASP A 34 8.82 -14.26 24.70
CA ASP A 34 7.91 -14.22 25.84
C ASP A 34 7.15 -12.92 25.90
N PHE A 35 5.84 -13.01 25.62
CA PHE A 35 4.91 -11.87 25.63
C PHE A 35 4.28 -11.63 27.02
N SER A 36 4.48 -12.52 27.99
CA SER A 36 3.80 -12.46 29.27
C SER A 36 4.31 -11.34 30.18
N GLU A 37 5.60 -10.99 30.07
CA GLU A 37 6.23 -9.93 30.85
C GLU A 37 6.58 -8.66 30.08
N THR A 38 6.36 -8.64 28.74
CA THR A 38 6.75 -7.52 27.88
C THR A 38 5.54 -6.71 27.42
N LYS A 39 5.57 -5.42 27.67
CA LYS A 39 4.65 -4.46 27.02
C LYS A 39 5.13 -4.19 25.59
N HIS A 40 4.20 -3.86 24.70
CA HIS A 40 4.54 -3.44 23.34
C HIS A 40 5.37 -2.16 23.33
N ASP A 41 6.27 -2.07 22.39
CA ASP A 41 6.97 -0.84 22.04
C ASP A 41 5.97 0.17 21.48
N LYS A 42 6.29 1.46 21.66
CA LYS A 42 5.42 2.56 21.23
C LYS A 42 6.22 3.60 20.48
N SER A 43 5.83 3.87 19.24
CA SER A 43 6.31 4.99 18.43
C SER A 43 5.17 5.96 18.17
N THR A 44 5.36 7.23 18.55
CA THR A 44 4.38 8.30 18.30
C THR A 44 4.99 9.28 17.30
N TYR A 45 4.26 9.58 16.23
CA TYR A 45 4.66 10.48 15.18
C TYR A 45 3.76 11.71 15.17
N SER A 46 4.35 12.90 15.21
CA SER A 46 3.66 14.16 14.95
C SER A 46 4.19 14.72 13.63
N ILE A 47 3.35 14.79 12.62
CA ILE A 47 3.75 15.06 11.24
C ILE A 47 2.97 16.27 10.71
N PHE A 48 3.69 17.18 10.05
CA PHE A 48 3.14 18.21 9.18
C PHE A 48 3.56 17.90 7.75
N GLY A 49 2.69 18.14 6.77
CA GLY A 49 3.05 17.88 5.38
C GLY A 49 2.19 18.60 4.37
N GLY A 50 2.78 18.72 3.15
CA GLY A 50 2.13 19.20 1.95
C GLY A 50 2.12 18.14 0.85
N SER A 51 1.16 18.22 -0.06
CA SER A 51 1.01 17.26 -1.16
C SER A 51 0.49 17.91 -2.43
N ILE A 52 0.98 17.41 -3.56
CA ILE A 52 0.41 17.66 -4.89
C ILE A 52 0.07 16.30 -5.46
N VAL A 53 -1.17 16.13 -5.94
CA VAL A 53 -1.65 14.89 -6.57
C VAL A 53 -2.27 15.24 -7.90
N LEU A 54 -1.80 14.59 -8.95
CA LEU A 54 -2.39 14.61 -10.29
C LEU A 54 -3.08 13.27 -10.52
N GLU A 55 -4.35 13.28 -10.80
CA GLU A 55 -5.13 12.05 -11.02
C GLU A 55 -6.05 12.21 -12.23
N GLY A 56 -6.07 11.20 -13.08
CA GLY A 56 -7.01 11.06 -14.19
C GLY A 56 -7.57 9.66 -14.25
N SER A 57 -8.85 9.52 -14.60
CA SER A 57 -9.48 8.22 -14.75
C SER A 57 -10.52 8.23 -15.86
N THR A 58 -10.44 7.22 -16.70
CA THR A 58 -11.44 6.87 -17.72
C THR A 58 -12.01 5.47 -17.49
N LEU A 59 -11.76 4.88 -16.32
CA LEU A 59 -12.24 3.55 -15.96
C LEU A 59 -13.78 3.50 -16.02
N ASN A 60 -14.32 2.44 -16.60
CA ASN A 60 -15.76 2.21 -16.71
C ASN A 60 -16.42 1.84 -15.37
N ALA A 61 -15.65 1.42 -14.36
CA ALA A 61 -16.12 1.13 -13.01
C ALA A 61 -15.08 1.52 -11.98
N ARG A 62 -15.52 1.85 -10.74
CA ARG A 62 -14.62 2.17 -9.62
C ARG A 62 -13.94 0.94 -9.03
N GLN A 63 -14.65 -0.18 -9.03
CA GLN A 63 -14.15 -1.49 -8.61
C GLN A 63 -14.29 -2.45 -9.77
N PHE A 64 -13.31 -3.33 -9.92
CA PHE A 64 -13.29 -4.36 -10.95
C PHE A 64 -13.53 -3.83 -12.38
N ALA A 65 -12.86 -2.72 -12.72
CA ALA A 65 -12.92 -2.15 -14.06
C ALA A 65 -12.48 -3.16 -15.13
N THR A 66 -13.07 -3.04 -16.32
CA THR A 66 -12.78 -3.88 -17.47
C THR A 66 -12.39 -3.06 -18.71
N GLN A 67 -12.44 -1.73 -18.61
CA GLN A 67 -12.13 -0.82 -19.72
C GLN A 67 -11.65 0.54 -19.20
N GLY A 68 -10.81 1.19 -19.97
CA GLY A 68 -10.27 2.51 -19.66
C GLY A 68 -8.94 2.45 -18.92
N SER A 69 -8.52 3.58 -18.38
CA SER A 69 -7.27 3.72 -17.65
C SER A 69 -7.41 4.66 -16.46
N ARG A 70 -6.54 4.48 -15.49
CA ARG A 70 -6.35 5.41 -14.38
C ARG A 70 -4.87 5.68 -14.20
N GLU A 71 -4.54 6.94 -14.05
CA GLU A 71 -3.20 7.41 -13.78
C GLU A 71 -3.22 8.30 -12.55
N LYS A 72 -2.26 8.09 -11.65
CA LYS A 72 -2.10 8.91 -10.45
C LYS A 72 -0.62 9.16 -10.20
N MET A 73 -0.27 10.43 -10.06
CA MET A 73 1.05 10.89 -9.62
C MET A 73 0.88 11.68 -8.33
N ALA A 74 1.76 11.47 -7.37
CA ALA A 74 1.77 12.26 -6.16
C ALA A 74 3.20 12.63 -5.76
N ALA A 75 3.38 13.88 -5.33
CA ALA A 75 4.58 14.36 -4.66
C ALA A 75 4.17 14.95 -3.31
N GLN A 76 4.86 14.54 -2.26
CA GLN A 76 4.53 14.90 -0.88
C GLN A 76 5.81 15.23 -0.11
N ILE A 77 5.77 16.31 0.65
CA ILE A 77 6.84 16.69 1.56
C ILE A 77 6.33 16.68 2.99
N PHE A 78 7.12 16.13 3.87
CA PHE A 78 6.77 16.00 5.27
C PHE A 78 7.91 16.47 6.17
N THR A 79 7.54 17.01 7.32
CA THR A 79 8.42 17.16 8.47
C THR A 79 7.70 16.62 9.69
N GLY A 80 8.43 15.91 10.54
CA GLY A 80 7.79 15.28 11.69
C GLY A 80 8.77 14.91 12.79
N THR A 81 8.21 14.65 13.94
CA THR A 81 8.91 14.19 15.14
C THR A 81 8.45 12.79 15.50
N GLU A 82 9.39 11.89 15.65
CA GLU A 82 9.20 10.56 16.21
C GLU A 82 9.58 10.57 17.69
N HIS A 83 8.69 10.06 18.54
CA HIS A 83 8.92 9.77 19.94
C HIS A 83 8.83 8.27 20.15
N PHE A 84 9.93 7.63 20.51
CA PHE A 84 9.98 6.20 20.80
C PHE A 84 10.01 5.96 22.32
N ARG A 85 9.31 4.90 22.76
CA ARG A 85 9.37 4.33 24.09
C ARG A 85 9.41 2.80 24.00
N SER A 86 10.43 2.21 24.62
CA SER A 86 10.49 0.76 24.75
C SER A 86 9.42 0.25 25.70
N GLY A 87 8.82 -0.90 25.37
CA GLY A 87 7.90 -1.66 26.23
C GLY A 87 8.58 -2.59 27.21
N ALA A 88 9.92 -2.67 27.25
CA ALA A 88 10.65 -3.53 28.16
C ALA A 88 10.28 -3.27 29.62
N SER A 89 9.87 -4.31 30.34
CA SER A 89 9.48 -4.23 31.76
C SER A 89 10.68 -4.02 32.68
N LYS A 90 11.86 -4.52 32.28
CA LYS A 90 13.13 -4.33 32.95
C LYS A 90 14.08 -3.57 32.03
N VAL A 91 14.55 -2.43 32.49
CA VAL A 91 15.60 -1.68 31.80
C VAL A 91 16.92 -2.41 31.99
N THR A 92 17.47 -2.92 30.90
CA THR A 92 18.81 -3.52 30.83
C THR A 92 19.72 -2.62 30.04
N LYS A 93 21.04 -2.88 30.01
CA LYS A 93 21.96 -2.12 29.14
C LYS A 93 21.60 -2.17 27.66
N ASP A 94 20.87 -3.21 27.23
CA ASP A 94 20.45 -3.42 25.84
C ASP A 94 19.04 -2.85 25.56
N THR A 95 18.36 -2.28 26.56
CA THR A 95 17.06 -1.66 26.39
C THR A 95 17.24 -0.32 25.69
N PRO A 96 16.59 -0.09 24.51
CA PRO A 96 16.69 1.18 23.82
C PRO A 96 16.14 2.32 24.67
N GLU A 97 16.95 3.35 24.86
CA GLU A 97 16.53 4.57 25.55
C GLU A 97 15.39 5.27 24.83
N PRO A 98 14.46 5.89 25.57
CA PRO A 98 13.45 6.77 24.95
C PRO A 98 14.14 7.88 24.16
N TYR A 99 13.76 8.07 22.91
CA TYR A 99 14.39 9.10 22.11
C TYR A 99 13.38 9.91 21.29
N LYS A 100 13.83 11.08 20.90
CA LYS A 100 13.09 11.99 20.03
C LYS A 100 13.92 12.28 18.80
N LYS A 101 13.36 12.05 17.63
CA LYS A 101 14.00 12.29 16.33
C LYS A 101 13.13 13.18 15.47
N VAL A 102 13.70 14.26 14.96
CA VAL A 102 13.06 15.11 13.95
C VAL A 102 13.63 14.74 12.59
N GLN A 103 12.76 14.59 11.60
CA GLN A 103 13.15 14.30 10.23
C GLN A 103 12.20 14.95 9.23
N SER A 104 12.75 15.30 8.07
CA SER A 104 11.99 15.77 6.91
C SER A 104 12.27 14.83 5.74
N TRP A 105 11.23 14.54 4.95
CA TRP A 105 11.39 13.64 3.80
C TRP A 105 10.44 13.99 2.66
N LEU A 106 10.82 13.56 1.48
CA LEU A 106 10.05 13.62 0.26
C LEU A 106 9.49 12.22 -0.04
N GLN A 107 8.24 12.16 -0.52
CA GLN A 107 7.65 10.96 -1.11
C GLN A 107 7.16 11.28 -2.52
N VAL A 108 7.45 10.40 -3.46
CA VAL A 108 6.95 10.48 -4.83
C VAL A 108 6.36 9.13 -5.18
N SER A 109 5.18 9.12 -5.77
CA SER A 109 4.55 7.91 -6.26
C SER A 109 3.94 8.12 -7.63
N TYR A 110 3.99 7.06 -8.43
CA TYR A 110 3.32 6.94 -9.71
C TYR A 110 2.56 5.62 -9.75
N GLN A 111 1.32 5.65 -10.20
CA GLN A 111 0.47 4.49 -10.36
C GLN A 111 -0.30 4.61 -11.68
N ASN A 112 -0.28 3.55 -12.45
CA ASN A 112 -1.05 3.43 -13.68
C ASN A 112 -1.72 2.07 -13.74
N GLU A 113 -3.00 2.04 -14.08
CA GLU A 113 -3.72 0.84 -14.44
C GLU A 113 -4.47 1.09 -15.75
N THR A 114 -4.45 0.13 -16.66
CA THR A 114 -5.10 0.26 -17.96
C THR A 114 -5.70 -1.07 -18.39
N TYR A 115 -6.84 -1.03 -19.06
CA TYR A 115 -7.60 -2.20 -19.48
C TYR A 115 -7.91 -2.10 -20.97
N HIS A 116 -7.46 -3.11 -21.72
CA HIS A 116 -7.69 -3.24 -23.15
C HIS A 116 -8.59 -4.44 -23.44
N LYS A 117 -9.71 -4.17 -24.08
CA LYS A 117 -10.63 -5.21 -24.53
C LYS A 117 -10.02 -5.89 -25.76
N VAL A 118 -9.58 -7.13 -25.62
CA VAL A 118 -8.96 -7.94 -26.67
C VAL A 118 -10.03 -8.64 -27.52
N SER A 119 -11.13 -9.06 -26.90
CA SER A 119 -12.30 -9.63 -27.56
C SER A 119 -13.59 -9.28 -26.82
N PRO A 120 -14.78 -9.59 -27.35
CA PRO A 120 -16.04 -9.31 -26.64
C PRO A 120 -16.12 -9.83 -25.21
N LYS A 121 -15.44 -10.94 -24.93
CA LYS A 121 -15.42 -11.60 -23.61
C LYS A 121 -14.09 -11.52 -22.86
N PHE A 122 -13.03 -11.04 -23.50
CA PHE A 122 -11.70 -11.04 -22.89
C PHE A 122 -11.08 -9.65 -22.86
N THR A 123 -10.65 -9.24 -21.68
CA THR A 123 -9.91 -8.00 -21.41
C THR A 123 -8.57 -8.33 -20.79
N LEU A 124 -7.53 -7.64 -21.20
CA LEU A 124 -6.23 -7.67 -20.56
C LEU A 124 -5.96 -6.33 -19.88
N GLY A 125 -5.77 -6.35 -18.59
CA GLY A 125 -5.32 -5.23 -17.80
C GLY A 125 -3.81 -5.26 -17.60
N ALA A 126 -3.21 -4.07 -17.48
CA ALA A 126 -1.82 -3.87 -17.10
C ALA A 126 -1.74 -2.88 -15.93
N TYR A 127 -0.80 -3.09 -15.04
CA TYR A 127 -0.55 -2.30 -13.84
C TYR A 127 0.92 -1.92 -13.74
N LEU A 128 1.18 -0.69 -13.34
CA LEU A 128 2.52 -0.17 -13.04
C LEU A 128 2.44 0.73 -11.81
N GLU A 129 3.35 0.52 -10.88
CA GLU A 129 3.54 1.38 -9.72
C GLU A 129 5.02 1.62 -9.47
N ALA A 130 5.36 2.86 -9.14
CA ALA A 130 6.69 3.24 -8.67
C ALA A 130 6.55 4.12 -7.44
N TYR A 131 7.36 3.87 -6.45
CA TYR A 131 7.37 4.60 -5.19
C TYR A 131 8.78 4.94 -4.74
N TYR A 132 8.95 6.14 -4.25
CA TYR A 132 10.19 6.64 -3.66
C TYR A 132 9.89 7.42 -2.39
N SER A 133 10.62 7.14 -1.32
CA SER A 133 10.65 7.92 -0.09
C SER A 133 12.08 8.13 0.36
N SER A 134 12.43 9.38 0.67
CA SER A 134 13.72 9.73 1.28
C SER A 134 13.70 9.65 2.81
N ARG A 135 12.66 9.03 3.39
CA ARG A 135 12.51 8.89 4.84
C ARG A 135 13.64 8.04 5.42
N ASN A 136 14.28 8.55 6.46
CA ASN A 136 15.27 7.79 7.23
C ASN A 136 14.58 6.70 8.06
N PHE A 137 15.34 5.68 8.46
CA PHE A 137 14.86 4.62 9.32
C PHE A 137 14.38 5.15 10.67
N SER A 138 13.36 4.51 11.19
CA SER A 138 12.87 4.68 12.55
C SER A 138 13.82 3.98 13.55
N ASN A 139 13.44 3.94 14.82
CA ASN A 139 14.29 3.40 15.90
C ASN A 139 14.71 1.94 15.70
N ASN A 140 13.85 1.13 15.08
CA ASN A 140 14.11 -0.29 14.86
C ASN A 140 13.53 -0.76 13.53
N TYR A 141 13.82 -2.01 13.18
CA TYR A 141 13.36 -2.63 11.94
C TYR A 141 11.82 -2.62 11.80
N THR A 142 11.10 -3.04 12.83
CA THR A 142 9.64 -3.14 12.79
C THR A 142 8.98 -1.77 12.58
N ALA A 143 9.39 -0.75 13.35
CA ALA A 143 8.90 0.62 13.17
C ALA A 143 9.24 1.17 11.78
N THR A 144 10.42 0.85 11.25
CA THR A 144 10.84 1.25 9.91
C THR A 144 9.93 0.65 8.84
N LEU A 145 9.65 -0.66 8.92
CA LEU A 145 8.76 -1.32 7.96
C LEU A 145 7.32 -0.83 8.05
N MET A 146 6.79 -0.60 9.24
CA MET A 146 5.43 -0.04 9.42
C MET A 146 5.28 1.31 8.72
N GLN A 147 6.34 2.10 8.63
CA GLN A 147 6.35 3.42 8.02
C GLN A 147 6.85 3.44 6.56
N ALA A 148 7.36 2.34 6.05
CA ALA A 148 7.78 2.20 4.65
C ALA A 148 6.58 2.15 3.70
N GLY A 149 6.81 2.52 2.44
CA GLY A 149 5.81 2.40 1.39
C GLY A 149 5.36 0.95 1.22
N GLU A 150 4.08 0.76 0.98
CA GLU A 150 3.42 -0.53 0.86
C GLU A 150 2.91 -0.76 -0.55
N PHE A 151 3.25 -1.90 -1.13
CA PHE A 151 2.73 -2.33 -2.41
C PHE A 151 1.46 -3.16 -2.22
N THR A 152 0.30 -2.55 -2.48
CA THR A 152 -1.03 -3.16 -2.27
C THR A 152 -1.92 -3.00 -3.50
N PRO A 153 -1.62 -3.72 -4.59
CA PRO A 153 -2.29 -3.51 -5.88
C PRO A 153 -3.73 -4.00 -5.91
N THR A 154 -4.08 -5.06 -5.16
CA THR A 154 -5.45 -5.61 -5.13
C THR A 154 -6.28 -4.98 -4.01
N ALA A 155 -7.60 -5.10 -4.08
CA ALA A 155 -8.49 -4.67 -3.01
C ALA A 155 -8.20 -5.42 -1.70
N HIS A 156 -7.84 -6.69 -1.79
CA HIS A 156 -7.61 -7.59 -0.65
C HIS A 156 -6.24 -7.36 -0.01
N SER A 157 -5.22 -7.04 -0.80
CA SER A 157 -3.88 -6.72 -0.28
C SER A 157 -3.87 -5.46 0.60
N LYS A 158 -4.83 -4.55 0.44
CA LYS A 158 -4.94 -3.31 1.23
C LYS A 158 -5.34 -3.53 2.70
N VAL A 159 -5.91 -4.67 3.04
CA VAL A 159 -6.35 -4.99 4.41
C VAL A 159 -5.41 -5.97 5.11
N THR A 160 -4.38 -6.44 4.42
CA THR A 160 -3.41 -7.41 4.95
C THR A 160 -2.06 -6.74 5.13
N TYR A 161 -1.55 -6.73 6.37
CA TYR A 161 -0.16 -6.30 6.59
C TYR A 161 0.81 -7.38 6.12
N ASN A 162 1.64 -7.04 5.15
CA ASN A 162 2.70 -7.91 4.66
C ASN A 162 4.02 -7.15 4.58
N GLU A 163 4.97 -7.50 5.46
CA GLU A 163 6.27 -6.83 5.53
C GLU A 163 7.14 -7.06 4.29
N ALA A 164 6.91 -8.17 3.56
CA ALA A 164 7.69 -8.51 2.38
C ALA A 164 7.44 -7.55 1.21
N PHE A 165 6.26 -6.92 1.16
CA PHE A 165 5.84 -5.96 0.14
C PHE A 165 5.99 -4.50 0.57
N ARG A 166 6.97 -4.23 1.45
CA ARG A 166 7.26 -2.88 1.96
C ARG A 166 8.68 -2.45 1.68
N ALA A 167 8.84 -1.23 1.15
CA ALA A 167 10.13 -0.61 0.94
C ALA A 167 10.01 0.92 0.82
N ASN A 168 11.11 1.64 1.08
CA ASN A 168 11.17 3.07 0.84
C ASN A 168 11.29 3.42 -0.66
N GLN A 169 11.71 2.46 -1.47
CA GLN A 169 11.90 2.63 -2.92
C GLN A 169 11.58 1.31 -3.61
N TYR A 170 10.60 1.31 -4.51
CA TYR A 170 10.22 0.10 -5.23
C TYR A 170 9.57 0.39 -6.58
N ALA A 171 9.53 -0.63 -7.41
CA ALA A 171 8.70 -0.74 -8.59
C ALA A 171 7.80 -1.97 -8.49
N GLY A 172 6.57 -1.85 -8.98
CA GLY A 172 5.61 -2.93 -9.08
C GLY A 172 4.99 -2.96 -10.48
N VAL A 173 4.80 -4.16 -11.02
CA VAL A 173 4.16 -4.39 -12.32
C VAL A 173 3.12 -5.47 -12.18
N GLY A 174 2.08 -5.45 -13.03
CA GLY A 174 1.05 -6.46 -12.99
C GLY A 174 0.34 -6.69 -14.30
N ALA A 175 -0.23 -7.88 -14.43
CA ALA A 175 -1.09 -8.30 -15.53
C ALA A 175 -2.42 -8.81 -14.98
N MET A 176 -3.52 -8.39 -15.60
CA MET A 176 -4.87 -8.67 -15.12
C MET A 176 -5.72 -9.23 -16.27
N PRO A 177 -5.62 -10.55 -16.58
CA PRO A 177 -6.53 -11.21 -17.49
C PRO A 177 -7.93 -11.30 -16.89
N ILE A 178 -8.94 -10.87 -17.66
CA ILE A 178 -10.34 -10.82 -17.23
C ILE A 178 -11.20 -11.51 -18.29
N TYR A 179 -11.98 -12.50 -17.88
CA TYR A 179 -12.93 -13.17 -18.74
C TYR A 179 -14.36 -12.85 -18.30
N GLN A 180 -15.14 -12.24 -19.18
CA GLN A 180 -16.53 -11.88 -18.93
C GLN A 180 -17.42 -13.09 -19.19
N LEU A 181 -17.95 -13.68 -18.11
CA LEU A 181 -18.86 -14.84 -18.18
C LEU A 181 -20.27 -14.40 -18.61
N SER A 182 -20.77 -13.28 -18.06
CA SER A 182 -22.01 -12.60 -18.42
C SER A 182 -21.88 -11.10 -18.18
N GLU A 183 -22.91 -10.29 -18.41
CA GLU A 183 -22.89 -8.84 -18.16
C GLU A 183 -22.49 -8.48 -16.72
N SER A 184 -22.91 -9.30 -15.75
CA SER A 184 -22.67 -9.07 -14.33
C SER A 184 -21.58 -9.96 -13.73
N PHE A 185 -21.15 -11.05 -14.42
CA PHE A 185 -20.17 -12.01 -13.92
C PHE A 185 -18.86 -11.96 -14.67
N GLN A 186 -17.74 -11.86 -13.95
CA GLN A 186 -16.40 -11.94 -14.50
C GLN A 186 -15.50 -12.86 -13.67
N LEU A 187 -14.70 -13.66 -14.36
CA LEU A 187 -13.54 -14.35 -13.80
C LEU A 187 -12.32 -13.47 -14.03
N ARG A 188 -11.56 -13.20 -12.97
CA ARG A 188 -10.47 -12.25 -12.96
C ARG A 188 -9.21 -12.89 -12.39
N GLY A 189 -8.14 -12.90 -13.16
CA GLY A 189 -6.80 -13.18 -12.67
C GLY A 189 -6.06 -11.88 -12.46
N GLU A 190 -5.25 -11.79 -11.41
CA GLU A 190 -4.41 -10.64 -11.10
C GLU A 190 -3.05 -11.14 -10.65
N PHE A 191 -1.99 -10.77 -11.34
CA PHE A 191 -0.63 -11.22 -11.08
C PHE A 191 0.28 -10.01 -11.01
N TYR A 192 0.98 -9.86 -9.89
CA TYR A 192 1.84 -8.72 -9.63
C TYR A 192 3.23 -9.15 -9.19
N GLY A 193 4.23 -8.42 -9.68
CA GLY A 193 5.61 -8.50 -9.24
C GLY A 193 6.01 -7.23 -8.51
N PHE A 194 6.77 -7.38 -7.43
CA PHE A 194 7.28 -6.31 -6.59
C PHE A 194 8.79 -6.41 -6.47
N VAL A 195 9.48 -5.31 -6.75
CA VAL A 195 10.94 -5.19 -6.68
C VAL A 195 11.32 -3.99 -5.83
N PRO A 196 11.77 -4.18 -4.58
CA PRO A 196 12.40 -3.12 -3.83
C PRO A 196 13.76 -2.76 -4.46
N ILE A 197 14.03 -1.48 -4.67
CA ILE A 197 15.35 -1.03 -5.15
C ILE A 197 16.40 -1.40 -4.11
N PHE A 198 16.16 -1.01 -2.85
CA PHE A 198 16.98 -1.41 -1.71
C PHE A 198 16.07 -2.08 -0.68
N PRO A 199 16.11 -3.42 -0.51
CA PRO A 199 15.32 -4.10 0.50
C PRO A 199 15.76 -3.66 1.90
N ILE A 200 14.76 -3.42 2.77
CA ILE A 200 15.01 -3.13 4.18
C ILE A 200 15.27 -4.45 4.89
N LYS A 201 16.39 -4.57 5.56
CA LYS A 201 16.82 -5.75 6.30
C LYS A 201 17.00 -5.44 7.77
N LYS A 202 16.98 -6.48 8.61
CA LYS A 202 17.21 -6.44 10.03
C LYS A 202 18.61 -6.93 10.34
N ASP A 203 19.34 -6.22 11.20
CA ASP A 203 20.62 -6.67 11.75
C ASP A 203 20.44 -7.49 13.03
N GLU A 204 21.54 -7.91 13.64
CA GLU A 204 21.59 -8.70 14.88
C GLU A 204 21.03 -7.93 16.09
N TYR A 205 21.05 -6.61 16.04
CA TYR A 205 20.56 -5.71 17.10
C TYR A 205 19.10 -5.27 16.88
N GLY A 206 18.42 -5.79 15.85
CA GLY A 206 17.05 -5.40 15.52
C GLY A 206 16.93 -4.06 14.82
N GLN A 207 18.04 -3.48 14.33
CA GLN A 207 18.05 -2.24 13.59
C GLN A 207 17.80 -2.48 12.10
N ALA A 208 17.25 -1.47 11.43
CA ALA A 208 17.04 -1.52 10.00
C ALA A 208 18.29 -1.06 9.24
N TYR A 209 18.59 -1.73 8.13
CA TYR A 209 19.60 -1.29 7.17
C TYR A 209 19.16 -1.62 5.74
N TYR A 210 19.74 -0.93 4.75
CA TYR A 210 19.50 -1.23 3.35
C TYR A 210 20.36 -2.41 2.88
N GLY A 211 19.72 -3.41 2.29
CA GLY A 211 20.41 -4.48 1.57
C GLY A 211 20.97 -4.01 0.22
N LYS A 212 21.63 -4.92 -0.50
CA LYS A 212 22.11 -4.64 -1.86
C LYS A 212 20.93 -4.39 -2.80
N ALA A 213 21.14 -3.50 -3.78
CA ALA A 213 20.12 -3.15 -4.75
C ALA A 213 19.63 -4.37 -5.55
N PHE A 214 18.33 -4.42 -5.84
CA PHE A 214 17.68 -5.40 -6.70
C PHE A 214 17.93 -6.87 -6.35
N THR A 215 18.14 -7.18 -5.06
CA THR A 215 18.40 -8.57 -4.59
C THR A 215 17.16 -9.29 -4.12
N LYS A 216 15.99 -8.65 -4.14
CA LYS A 216 14.72 -9.20 -3.69
C LYS A 216 13.66 -9.03 -4.78
N PHE A 217 12.89 -10.09 -5.01
CA PHE A 217 11.71 -10.07 -5.85
C PHE A 217 10.59 -10.81 -5.12
N GLU A 218 9.42 -10.20 -5.05
CA GLU A 218 8.23 -10.82 -4.47
C GLU A 218 7.09 -10.79 -5.49
N TYR A 219 6.17 -11.75 -5.38
CA TYR A 219 4.99 -11.79 -6.24
C TYR A 219 3.71 -12.06 -5.45
N LEU A 220 2.62 -11.57 -6.00
CA LEU A 220 1.26 -11.79 -5.55
C LEU A 220 0.43 -12.28 -6.73
N GLY A 221 -0.28 -13.38 -6.55
CA GLY A 221 -1.29 -13.86 -7.47
C GLY A 221 -2.67 -13.90 -6.82
N GLU A 222 -3.71 -13.51 -7.55
CA GLU A 222 -5.09 -13.58 -7.10
C GLU A 222 -5.99 -14.03 -8.25
N ILE A 223 -6.92 -14.94 -7.95
CA ILE A 223 -8.00 -15.33 -8.86
C ILE A 223 -9.30 -15.03 -8.14
N SER A 224 -10.17 -14.27 -8.79
CA SER A 224 -11.46 -13.88 -8.21
C SER A 224 -12.62 -14.09 -9.17
N LEU A 225 -13.73 -14.54 -8.64
CA LEU A 225 -15.03 -14.54 -9.30
C LEU A 225 -15.80 -13.33 -8.78
N VAL A 226 -16.13 -12.40 -9.67
CA VAL A 226 -16.75 -11.13 -9.31
C VAL A 226 -18.15 -11.06 -9.89
N PHE A 227 -19.12 -10.73 -9.03
CA PHE A 227 -20.47 -10.39 -9.41
C PHE A 227 -20.72 -8.90 -9.20
N GLN A 228 -20.96 -8.19 -10.28
CA GLN A 228 -21.25 -6.75 -10.25
C GLN A 228 -22.74 -6.49 -10.09
N LEU A 229 -23.06 -5.64 -9.13
CA LEU A 229 -24.40 -5.14 -8.84
C LEU A 229 -24.48 -3.65 -9.20
N SER A 230 -25.68 -3.12 -9.40
CA SER A 230 -25.87 -1.69 -9.66
C SER A 230 -25.37 -0.77 -8.53
N PHE A 231 -25.34 -1.29 -7.30
CA PHE A 231 -24.92 -0.58 -6.09
C PHE A 231 -23.58 -1.07 -5.49
N GLY A 232 -22.93 -2.03 -6.14
CA GLY A 232 -21.68 -2.56 -5.59
C GLY A 232 -21.18 -3.81 -6.28
N SER A 233 -20.42 -4.62 -5.56
CA SER A 233 -19.87 -5.88 -6.07
C SER A 233 -19.75 -6.92 -4.96
N ILE A 234 -19.89 -8.19 -5.32
CA ILE A 234 -19.54 -9.32 -4.47
C ILE A 234 -18.41 -10.06 -5.17
N SER A 235 -17.37 -10.43 -4.45
CA SER A 235 -16.30 -11.26 -5.00
C SER A 235 -15.90 -12.38 -4.06
N ALA A 236 -15.71 -13.57 -4.63
CA ALA A 236 -15.02 -14.68 -3.99
C ALA A 236 -13.62 -14.74 -4.59
N TYR A 237 -12.58 -14.87 -3.78
CA TYR A 237 -11.21 -14.89 -4.25
C TYR A 237 -10.36 -15.92 -3.55
N VAL A 238 -9.31 -16.34 -4.23
CA VAL A 238 -8.17 -17.05 -3.69
C VAL A 238 -6.91 -16.29 -4.09
N ASN A 239 -6.04 -16.02 -3.13
CA ASN A 239 -4.76 -15.36 -3.40
C ASN A 239 -3.58 -16.08 -2.76
N HIS A 240 -2.41 -15.78 -3.27
CA HIS A 240 -1.15 -16.36 -2.85
C HIS A 240 -0.06 -15.29 -2.87
N TYR A 241 0.71 -15.22 -1.78
CA TYR A 241 1.87 -14.35 -1.64
C TYR A 241 3.14 -15.18 -1.59
N SER A 242 4.19 -14.75 -2.29
CA SER A 242 5.50 -15.42 -2.27
C SER A 242 6.15 -15.42 -0.90
N SER A 243 5.78 -14.48 -0.03
CA SER A 243 6.41 -14.25 1.27
C SER A 243 5.47 -13.47 2.20
N PRO A 244 5.56 -13.62 3.54
CA PRO A 244 6.56 -14.39 4.29
C PRO A 244 6.23 -15.88 4.43
N SER A 245 4.95 -16.29 4.37
CA SER A 245 4.51 -17.64 4.70
C SER A 245 4.29 -18.53 3.50
N ASN A 246 4.27 -17.97 2.28
CA ASN A 246 3.95 -18.69 1.03
C ASN A 246 2.60 -19.41 1.09
N ASP A 247 1.60 -18.80 1.77
CA ASP A 247 0.32 -19.40 2.04
C ASP A 247 -0.75 -18.97 1.03
N TRP A 248 -1.75 -19.82 0.90
CA TRP A 248 -2.97 -19.55 0.16
C TRP A 248 -4.04 -19.00 1.10
N ASN A 249 -4.67 -17.91 0.69
CA ASN A 249 -5.80 -17.33 1.41
C ASN A 249 -7.04 -17.35 0.53
N VAL A 250 -8.18 -17.63 1.14
CA VAL A 250 -9.50 -17.64 0.48
C VAL A 250 -10.40 -16.67 1.22
N GLY A 251 -11.19 -15.91 0.50
CA GLY A 251 -12.10 -14.97 1.13
C GLY A 251 -13.27 -14.54 0.26
N LEU A 252 -14.18 -13.82 0.89
CA LEU A 252 -15.32 -13.17 0.28
C LEU A 252 -15.28 -11.69 0.57
N THR A 253 -15.59 -10.87 -0.42
CA THR A 253 -15.66 -9.41 -0.25
C THR A 253 -16.99 -8.89 -0.76
N LEU A 254 -17.60 -8.03 0.05
CA LEU A 254 -18.77 -7.24 -0.32
C LEU A 254 -18.35 -5.77 -0.44
N GLY A 255 -18.36 -5.24 -1.67
CA GLY A 255 -18.09 -3.84 -1.95
C GLY A 255 -19.39 -3.07 -2.13
N TRP A 256 -19.69 -2.12 -1.26
CA TRP A 256 -20.87 -1.27 -1.36
C TRP A 256 -20.49 0.13 -1.85
N GLN A 257 -21.17 0.64 -2.86
CA GLN A 257 -21.01 2.02 -3.32
C GLN A 257 -22.06 2.91 -2.66
N LEU A 258 -21.67 3.61 -1.59
CA LEU A 258 -22.56 4.50 -0.84
C LEU A 258 -22.96 5.77 -1.64
N PHE A 259 -22.18 6.15 -2.66
CA PHE A 259 -22.45 7.30 -3.51
C PHE A 259 -22.29 6.90 -4.98
N ASN A 260 -23.38 6.91 -5.72
CA ASN A 260 -23.34 6.80 -7.17
C ASN A 260 -23.23 8.24 -7.73
N SER A 261 -22.23 8.48 -8.58
CA SER A 261 -22.05 9.78 -9.25
C SER A 261 -23.25 10.24 -10.08
N ARG A 262 -24.17 9.33 -10.42
CA ARG A 262 -25.42 9.64 -11.11
C ARG A 262 -26.49 10.32 -10.23
N PHE A 263 -26.22 10.49 -8.93
CA PHE A 263 -27.18 11.14 -8.02
C PHE A 263 -26.97 12.66 -7.92
N ILE A 264 -25.97 13.21 -8.64
CA ILE A 264 -25.59 14.62 -8.62
C ILE A 264 -25.51 15.18 -10.07
N GLU A 265 -26.18 14.58 -11.03
CA GLU A 265 -26.46 15.20 -12.36
C GLU A 265 -27.86 15.79 -12.38
#